data_fbbaf44f26589ea143fd56400d117266
#
_entry.id   fbbaf44f26589ea143fd56400d117266
#
_cell.length_a   1.000
_cell.length_b   1.000
_cell.length_c   1.000
_cell.angle_alpha   90.00
_cell.angle_beta   90.00
_cell.angle_gamma   90.00
#
_symmetry.space_group_name_H-M   'P 1'
#
loop_
_entity.id
_entity.type
_entity.pdbx_description
1 polymer ?
#
loop_
_entity_poly.entity_id
_entity_poly.type
_entity_poly.pdbx_seq_one_letter_code
_entity_poly.pdbx_strand_id
1 'polypeptide(L)'
;VPGIHYFMGGIYVDEKHRTPVRNLYAAGECCAQYHGANRLGGNSLLGSIYGGRIAAQTACEDAMTAKDMLVTETQELADLCESISQPDKKKINKIMLNTLGVVRNRKRMEEELEKLCQIKGSLSLLGQAAIMSAIERTESRGAHYREDYPKKNDDFARTTIASYNGQKIQIHFEEIPERRQ
;
A
#
# COMPACT_ATOMS: atom_id res chain seq x y z
N VAL A 1 -7.26 13.42 -19.66
CA VAL A 1 -6.57 12.31 -19.00
C VAL A 1 -7.24 12.08 -17.66
N PRO A 2 -7.68 10.86 -17.32
CA PRO A 2 -8.27 10.57 -16.02
C PRO A 2 -7.25 10.86 -14.91
N GLY A 3 -7.67 11.57 -13.86
CA GLY A 3 -6.87 11.80 -12.66
C GLY A 3 -7.09 10.69 -11.64
N ILE A 4 -6.09 10.42 -10.80
CA ILE A 4 -6.24 9.55 -9.64
C ILE A 4 -7.11 10.29 -8.62
N HIS A 5 -8.18 9.63 -8.15
CA HIS A 5 -9.10 10.22 -7.18
C HIS A 5 -8.92 9.64 -5.78
N TYR A 6 -8.62 8.32 -5.67
CA TYR A 6 -8.53 7.63 -4.39
C TYR A 6 -7.68 6.36 -4.50
N PHE A 7 -6.89 6.07 -3.46
CA PHE A 7 -6.14 4.83 -3.32
C PHE A 7 -6.88 3.86 -2.39
N MET A 8 -7.11 2.61 -2.84
CA MET A 8 -7.76 1.57 -2.04
C MET A 8 -6.77 0.70 -1.26
N GLY A 9 -5.50 0.78 -1.56
CA GLY A 9 -4.43 0.13 -0.83
C GLY A 9 -3.69 1.10 0.07
N GLY A 10 -2.69 0.64 0.81
CA GLY A 10 -1.89 1.51 1.68
C GLY A 10 -1.18 0.74 2.78
N ILE A 11 -0.91 1.41 3.88
CA ILE A 11 -0.25 0.85 5.05
C ILE A 11 -1.11 -0.26 5.65
N TYR A 12 -0.50 -1.44 5.88
CA TYR A 12 -1.17 -2.54 6.57
C TYR A 12 -1.44 -2.17 8.04
N VAL A 13 -2.67 -2.41 8.50
CA VAL A 13 -3.08 -2.21 9.88
C VAL A 13 -3.98 -3.35 10.36
N ASP A 14 -3.98 -3.63 11.66
CA ASP A 14 -4.92 -4.53 12.30
C ASP A 14 -6.31 -3.85 12.52
N GLU A 15 -7.26 -4.56 13.15
CA GLU A 15 -8.59 -4.04 13.49
C GLU A 15 -8.55 -2.82 14.43
N LYS A 16 -7.45 -2.66 15.15
CA LYS A 16 -7.18 -1.54 16.06
C LYS A 16 -6.33 -0.44 15.45
N HIS A 17 -6.11 -0.51 14.14
CA HIS A 17 -5.29 0.46 13.39
C HIS A 17 -3.81 0.51 13.76
N ARG A 18 -3.27 -0.54 14.40
CA ARG A 18 -1.84 -0.69 14.62
C ARG A 18 -1.18 -1.15 13.34
N THR A 19 -0.03 -0.56 13.01
CA THR A 19 0.85 -1.11 11.98
C THR A 19 1.74 -2.21 12.57
N PRO A 20 2.46 -3.00 11.77
CA PRO A 20 3.50 -3.91 12.26
C PRO A 20 4.64 -3.21 13.02
N VAL A 21 4.80 -1.91 12.83
CA VAL A 21 5.81 -1.09 13.54
C VAL A 21 5.23 -0.65 14.88
N ARG A 22 5.93 -0.99 15.96
CA ARG A 22 5.49 -0.64 17.32
C ARG A 22 5.27 0.86 17.47
N ASN A 23 4.17 1.25 18.12
CA ASN A 23 3.77 2.64 18.38
C ASN A 23 3.46 3.47 17.10
N LEU A 24 3.31 2.81 15.96
CA LEU A 24 2.88 3.46 14.72
C LEU A 24 1.48 3.01 14.34
N TYR A 25 0.61 3.97 14.11
CA TYR A 25 -0.80 3.78 13.73
C TYR A 25 -1.07 4.45 12.40
N ALA A 26 -2.02 3.92 11.63
CA ALA A 26 -2.45 4.55 10.39
C ALA A 26 -3.97 4.51 10.26
N ALA A 27 -4.55 5.57 9.70
CA ALA A 27 -5.99 5.69 9.49
C ALA A 27 -6.32 6.52 8.24
N GLY A 28 -7.50 6.32 7.70
CA GLY A 28 -7.96 7.01 6.51
C GLY A 28 -7.39 6.45 5.22
N GLU A 29 -7.30 7.27 4.18
CA GLU A 29 -6.89 6.83 2.84
C GLU A 29 -5.49 6.20 2.79
N CYS A 30 -4.59 6.60 3.68
CA CYS A 30 -3.23 6.06 3.70
C CYS A 30 -3.14 4.60 4.18
N CYS A 31 -4.20 4.03 4.79
CA CYS A 31 -4.18 2.65 5.24
C CYS A 31 -5.02 1.73 4.34
N ALA A 32 -4.61 0.47 4.25
CA ALA A 32 -5.36 -0.59 3.60
C ALA A 32 -6.63 -0.97 4.41
N GLN A 33 -7.45 -1.88 3.88
CA GLN A 33 -8.50 -2.63 4.58
C GLN A 33 -9.91 -2.05 4.61
N TYR A 34 -10.17 -0.78 4.26
CA TYR A 34 -11.54 -0.26 4.29
C TYR A 34 -12.41 -0.69 3.11
N HIS A 35 -11.85 -0.73 1.91
CA HIS A 35 -12.63 -0.65 0.67
C HIS A 35 -12.43 -1.83 -0.28
N GLY A 36 -11.58 -2.79 0.06
CA GLY A 36 -11.27 -3.92 -0.82
C GLY A 36 -10.77 -3.46 -2.19
N ALA A 37 -11.26 -4.07 -3.25
CA ALA A 37 -10.79 -3.83 -4.61
C ALA A 37 -11.30 -2.52 -5.23
N ASN A 38 -12.36 -1.92 -4.68
CA ASN A 38 -12.89 -0.62 -5.12
C ASN A 38 -13.76 0.03 -4.05
N ARG A 39 -13.58 1.33 -3.86
CA ARG A 39 -14.32 2.13 -2.90
C ARG A 39 -15.72 2.52 -3.44
N LEU A 40 -16.74 2.35 -2.62
CA LEU A 40 -18.06 2.90 -2.89
C LEU A 40 -18.05 4.43 -2.73
N GLY A 41 -18.80 5.13 -3.58
CA GLY A 41 -18.96 6.57 -3.52
C GLY A 41 -19.43 7.03 -2.12
N GLY A 42 -18.87 8.12 -1.61
CA GLY A 42 -19.20 8.67 -0.29
C GLY A 42 -18.44 8.05 0.89
N ASN A 43 -17.93 6.82 0.78
CA ASN A 43 -17.33 6.10 1.93
C ASN A 43 -15.92 6.54 2.32
N SER A 44 -15.27 7.44 1.57
CA SER A 44 -13.92 7.93 1.89
C SER A 44 -13.88 8.62 3.26
N LEU A 45 -14.74 9.62 3.43
CA LEU A 45 -14.78 10.41 4.66
C LEU A 45 -15.23 9.58 5.86
N LEU A 46 -16.21 8.68 5.66
CA LEU A 46 -16.68 7.75 6.69
C LEU A 46 -15.53 6.86 7.18
N GLY A 47 -14.78 6.24 6.28
CA GLY A 47 -13.62 5.40 6.62
C GLY A 47 -12.54 6.19 7.36
N SER A 48 -12.27 7.43 6.94
CA SER A 48 -11.26 8.28 7.58
C SER A 48 -11.65 8.70 9.00
N ILE A 49 -12.91 9.10 9.22
CA ILE A 49 -13.41 9.48 10.55
C ILE A 49 -13.45 8.27 11.49
N TYR A 50 -14.00 7.16 11.02
CA TYR A 50 -14.06 5.92 11.80
C TYR A 50 -12.66 5.43 12.19
N GLY A 51 -11.77 5.28 11.22
CA GLY A 51 -10.43 4.80 11.46
C GLY A 51 -9.59 5.74 12.33
N GLY A 52 -9.71 7.06 12.13
CA GLY A 52 -9.04 8.04 12.97
C GLY A 52 -9.47 7.94 14.43
N ARG A 53 -10.78 7.71 14.68
CA ARG A 53 -11.29 7.49 16.04
C ARG A 53 -10.70 6.22 16.68
N ILE A 54 -10.73 5.09 15.96
CA ILE A 54 -10.19 3.82 16.49
C ILE A 54 -8.69 3.94 16.73
N ALA A 55 -7.93 4.49 15.78
CA ALA A 55 -6.48 4.68 15.91
C ALA A 55 -6.13 5.54 17.15
N ALA A 56 -6.86 6.63 17.38
CA ALA A 56 -6.65 7.50 18.52
C ALA A 56 -6.96 6.79 19.85
N GLN A 57 -8.08 6.08 19.93
CA GLN A 57 -8.44 5.30 21.12
C GLN A 57 -7.37 4.25 21.43
N THR A 58 -6.95 3.48 20.42
CA THR A 58 -5.91 2.46 20.57
C THR A 58 -4.58 3.06 21.01
N ALA A 59 -4.16 4.17 20.42
CA ALA A 59 -2.92 4.84 20.80
C ALA A 59 -2.95 5.32 22.25
N CYS A 60 -4.07 5.84 22.72
CA CYS A 60 -4.24 6.21 24.15
C CYS A 60 -4.18 4.99 25.07
N GLU A 61 -4.88 3.90 24.73
CA GLU A 61 -4.86 2.66 25.51
C GLU A 61 -3.44 2.08 25.60
N ASP A 62 -2.73 2.01 24.49
CA ASP A 62 -1.38 1.50 24.42
C ASP A 62 -0.39 2.39 25.20
N ALA A 63 -0.55 3.70 25.13
CA ALA A 63 0.28 4.64 25.90
C ALA A 63 0.08 4.52 27.41
N MET A 64 -1.15 4.27 27.86
CA MET A 64 -1.45 4.06 29.31
C MET A 64 -0.87 2.76 29.88
N THR A 65 -0.65 1.76 29.00
CA THR A 65 -0.10 0.44 29.40
C THR A 65 1.41 0.33 29.18
N ALA A 66 2.00 1.25 28.43
CA ALA A 66 3.44 1.25 28.15
C ALA A 66 4.25 1.64 29.40
N LYS A 67 5.00 0.69 29.96
CA LYS A 67 5.83 0.92 31.14
C LYS A 67 7.14 1.67 30.87
N ASP A 68 7.65 1.70 29.65
CA ASP A 68 8.86 2.41 29.27
C ASP A 68 8.81 2.83 27.80
N MET A 69 8.91 4.12 27.55
CA MET A 69 9.16 4.66 26.21
C MET A 69 10.69 4.77 26.01
N LEU A 70 11.31 3.73 25.49
CA LEU A 70 12.65 3.86 24.91
C LEU A 70 12.50 4.56 23.54
N VAL A 71 12.87 5.83 23.49
CA VAL A 71 13.10 6.53 22.22
C VAL A 71 14.42 5.98 21.67
N THR A 72 14.35 5.07 20.73
CA THR A 72 15.50 4.61 19.99
C THR A 72 15.68 5.58 18.81
N GLU A 73 16.74 6.38 18.83
CA GLU A 73 17.14 7.14 17.65
C GLU A 73 17.59 6.14 16.58
N THR A 74 16.80 6.03 15.51
CA THR A 74 17.16 5.18 14.38
C THR A 74 17.77 6.03 13.28
N GLN A 75 19.11 6.09 13.27
CA GLN A 75 19.89 6.74 12.22
C GLN A 75 19.69 6.06 10.85
N GLU A 76 19.32 4.79 10.84
CA GLU A 76 19.02 4.01 9.62
C GLU A 76 17.78 4.50 8.84
N LEU A 77 16.82 5.17 9.50
CA LEU A 77 15.66 5.73 8.82
C LEU A 77 15.98 7.00 8.01
N ALA A 78 17.02 7.72 8.38
CA ALA A 78 17.44 8.94 7.67
C ALA A 78 17.92 8.61 6.24
N ASP A 79 18.62 7.50 6.06
CA ASP A 79 19.15 7.07 4.74
C ASP A 79 18.03 6.61 3.79
N LEU A 80 16.92 6.10 4.32
CA LEU A 80 15.72 5.76 3.53
C LEU A 80 14.89 7.00 3.15
N CYS A 81 15.03 8.09 3.90
CA CYS A 81 14.31 9.34 3.67
C CYS A 81 15.09 10.33 2.78
N GLU A 82 16.12 9.89 2.07
CA GLU A 82 16.83 10.75 1.11
C GLU A 82 15.84 11.49 0.20
N SER A 83 16.04 12.79 0.06
CA SER A 83 15.23 13.63 -0.82
C SER A 83 15.44 13.21 -2.28
N ILE A 84 14.46 12.50 -2.83
CA ILE A 84 14.49 12.07 -4.23
C ILE A 84 14.56 13.31 -5.13
N SER A 85 15.48 13.32 -6.09
CA SER A 85 15.66 14.42 -7.02
C SER A 85 14.38 14.70 -7.83
N GLN A 86 14.15 15.95 -8.22
CA GLN A 86 12.98 16.31 -9.04
C GLN A 86 12.91 15.57 -10.39
N PRO A 87 14.05 15.36 -11.12
CA PRO A 87 14.06 14.51 -12.30
C PRO A 87 13.62 13.07 -12.03
N ASP A 88 14.05 12.48 -10.92
CA ASP A 88 13.68 11.10 -10.57
C ASP A 88 12.23 10.98 -10.14
N LYS A 89 11.68 11.95 -9.41
CA LYS A 89 10.23 12.04 -9.14
C LYS A 89 9.41 12.04 -10.44
N LYS A 90 9.82 12.82 -11.43
CA LYS A 90 9.13 12.84 -12.74
C LYS A 90 9.21 11.51 -13.46
N LYS A 91 10.37 10.82 -13.42
CA LYS A 91 10.52 9.47 -13.98
C LYS A 91 9.63 8.47 -13.26
N ILE A 92 9.64 8.44 -11.93
CA ILE A 92 8.79 7.57 -11.12
C ILE A 92 7.31 7.80 -11.46
N ASN A 93 6.85 9.04 -11.47
CA ASN A 93 5.46 9.37 -11.81
C ASN A 93 5.07 8.85 -13.20
N LYS A 94 5.95 8.97 -14.20
CA LYS A 94 5.70 8.44 -15.54
C LYS A 94 5.62 6.92 -15.55
N ILE A 95 6.53 6.24 -14.85
CA ILE A 95 6.52 4.79 -14.68
C ILE A 95 5.21 4.33 -14.02
N MET A 96 4.85 4.95 -12.90
CA MET A 96 3.62 4.60 -12.18
C MET A 96 2.36 4.79 -13.03
N LEU A 97 2.28 5.87 -13.80
CA LEU A 97 1.17 6.11 -14.72
C LEU A 97 1.10 5.05 -15.83
N ASN A 98 2.24 4.63 -16.37
CA ASN A 98 2.32 3.63 -17.42
C ASN A 98 1.98 2.22 -16.94
N THR A 99 2.26 1.90 -15.66
CA THR A 99 2.14 0.56 -15.09
C THR A 99 0.84 0.35 -14.31
N LEU A 100 0.50 1.29 -13.43
CA LEU A 100 -0.64 1.21 -12.52
C LEU A 100 -1.81 2.13 -12.90
N GLY A 101 -1.81 2.62 -14.13
CA GLY A 101 -2.94 3.35 -14.70
C GLY A 101 -4.21 2.49 -14.82
N VAL A 102 -5.18 2.98 -15.58
CA VAL A 102 -6.51 2.34 -15.73
C VAL A 102 -6.42 0.94 -16.33
N VAL A 103 -5.54 0.75 -17.33
CA VAL A 103 -5.35 -0.54 -18.01
C VAL A 103 -3.92 -1.01 -17.78
N ARG A 104 -3.79 -2.21 -17.24
CA ARG A 104 -2.53 -2.83 -16.84
C ARG A 104 -2.22 -4.03 -17.72
N ASN A 105 -0.92 -4.27 -17.95
CA ASN A 105 -0.43 -5.38 -18.76
C ASN A 105 0.90 -5.85 -18.18
N ARG A 106 1.09 -7.18 -18.06
CA ARG A 106 2.29 -7.78 -17.45
C ARG A 106 3.57 -7.30 -18.10
N LYS A 107 3.65 -7.38 -19.42
CA LYS A 107 4.86 -7.01 -20.17
C LYS A 107 5.29 -5.59 -19.85
N ARG A 108 4.34 -4.65 -19.92
CA ARG A 108 4.61 -3.24 -19.62
C ARG A 108 5.03 -3.01 -18.17
N MET A 109 4.40 -3.72 -17.22
CA MET A 109 4.76 -3.61 -15.81
C MET A 109 6.18 -4.13 -15.55
N GLU A 110 6.58 -5.24 -16.15
CA GLU A 110 7.93 -5.82 -16.02
C GLU A 110 8.99 -4.88 -16.63
N GLU A 111 8.79 -4.37 -17.85
CA GLU A 111 9.70 -3.44 -18.52
C GLU A 111 9.91 -2.12 -17.75
N GLU A 112 8.85 -1.59 -17.17
CA GLU A 112 8.93 -0.33 -16.39
C GLU A 112 9.46 -0.57 -14.97
N LEU A 113 9.22 -1.75 -14.38
CA LEU A 113 9.79 -2.15 -13.09
C LEU A 113 11.33 -2.21 -13.16
N GLU A 114 11.90 -2.75 -14.24
CA GLU A 114 13.35 -2.76 -14.46
C GLU A 114 13.95 -1.34 -14.42
N LYS A 115 13.27 -0.38 -15.05
CA LYS A 115 13.69 1.03 -15.01
C LYS A 115 13.57 1.63 -13.62
N LEU A 116 12.52 1.28 -12.89
CA LEU A 116 12.29 1.77 -11.54
C LEU A 116 13.35 1.24 -10.57
N CYS A 117 13.80 0.01 -10.73
CA CYS A 117 14.86 -0.60 -9.92
C CYS A 117 16.22 0.13 -10.04
N GLN A 118 16.43 0.94 -11.08
CA GLN A 118 17.64 1.77 -11.21
C GLN A 118 17.58 3.07 -10.40
N ILE A 119 16.41 3.42 -9.87
CA ILE A 119 16.21 4.64 -9.07
C ILE A 119 16.24 4.24 -7.59
N LYS A 120 17.14 4.83 -6.81
CA LYS A 120 17.24 4.60 -5.37
C LYS A 120 16.21 5.46 -4.60
N GLY A 121 15.93 5.05 -3.37
CA GLY A 121 15.10 5.79 -2.43
C GLY A 121 13.75 5.17 -2.15
N SER A 122 13.13 5.59 -1.04
CA SER A 122 11.89 5.01 -0.49
C SER A 122 10.70 5.08 -1.46
N LEU A 123 10.59 6.15 -2.24
CA LEU A 123 9.50 6.30 -3.22
C LEU A 123 9.62 5.28 -4.36
N SER A 124 10.86 5.00 -4.81
CA SER A 124 11.10 3.95 -5.80
C SER A 124 10.76 2.57 -5.23
N LEU A 125 11.20 2.29 -4.00
CA LEU A 125 10.91 1.03 -3.31
C LEU A 125 9.39 0.80 -3.16
N LEU A 126 8.66 1.83 -2.76
CA LEU A 126 7.19 1.78 -2.66
C LEU A 126 6.54 1.53 -4.03
N GLY A 127 7.03 2.20 -5.08
CA GLY A 127 6.57 1.99 -6.45
C GLY A 127 6.83 0.57 -6.93
N GLN A 128 8.01 0.02 -6.66
CA GLN A 128 8.35 -1.38 -6.96
C GLN A 128 7.39 -2.35 -6.25
N ALA A 129 7.11 -2.16 -4.97
CA ALA A 129 6.18 -2.99 -4.20
C ALA A 129 4.78 -2.98 -4.81
N ALA A 130 4.29 -1.81 -5.23
CA ALA A 130 2.99 -1.67 -5.87
C ALA A 130 2.92 -2.35 -7.25
N ILE A 131 3.95 -2.20 -8.08
CA ILE A 131 4.01 -2.84 -9.41
C ILE A 131 4.13 -4.36 -9.26
N MET A 132 5.01 -4.87 -8.38
CA MET A 132 5.16 -6.30 -8.11
C MET A 132 3.85 -6.91 -7.61
N SER A 133 3.14 -6.24 -6.70
CA SER A 133 1.81 -6.66 -6.24
C SER A 133 0.80 -6.78 -7.38
N ALA A 134 0.84 -5.84 -8.34
CA ALA A 134 -0.05 -5.86 -9.50
C ALA A 134 0.34 -6.95 -10.53
N ILE A 135 1.63 -7.29 -10.66
CA ILE A 135 2.13 -8.39 -11.50
C ILE A 135 1.64 -9.73 -10.98
N GLU A 136 1.79 -9.97 -9.67
CA GLU A 136 1.41 -11.23 -9.02
C GLU A 136 -0.10 -11.46 -9.03
N ARG A 137 -0.91 -10.41 -9.03
CA ARG A 137 -2.37 -10.52 -9.12
C ARG A 137 -2.83 -10.71 -10.56
N THR A 138 -2.96 -11.97 -10.98
CA THR A 138 -3.32 -12.38 -12.35
C THR A 138 -4.84 -12.47 -12.55
N GLU A 139 -5.55 -11.39 -12.23
CA GLU A 139 -7.00 -11.24 -12.40
C GLU A 139 -7.35 -9.79 -12.68
N SER A 140 -8.64 -9.51 -12.94
CA SER A 140 -9.23 -8.17 -12.91
C SER A 140 -10.28 -8.10 -11.81
N ARG A 141 -10.13 -7.14 -10.86
CA ARG A 141 -11.05 -6.96 -9.72
C ARG A 141 -11.10 -5.50 -9.30
N GLY A 142 -12.29 -4.90 -9.33
CA GLY A 142 -12.48 -3.50 -8.97
C GLY A 142 -11.64 -2.56 -9.82
N ALA A 143 -10.83 -1.72 -9.19
CA ALA A 143 -9.93 -0.79 -9.89
C ALA A 143 -8.69 -1.46 -10.51
N HIS A 144 -8.40 -2.71 -10.15
CA HIS A 144 -7.32 -3.47 -10.75
C HIS A 144 -7.81 -4.15 -12.03
N TYR A 145 -7.58 -3.51 -13.18
CA TYR A 145 -7.93 -4.07 -14.49
C TYR A 145 -6.68 -4.48 -15.26
N ARG A 146 -6.63 -5.76 -15.61
CA ARG A 146 -5.57 -6.43 -16.38
C ARG A 146 -6.10 -6.83 -17.75
N GLU A 147 -5.62 -6.24 -18.84
CA GLU A 147 -6.05 -6.64 -20.18
C GLU A 147 -5.62 -8.07 -20.56
N ASP A 148 -4.51 -8.52 -19.98
CA ASP A 148 -4.00 -9.89 -20.13
C ASP A 148 -4.71 -10.93 -19.22
N TYR A 149 -5.43 -10.46 -18.19
CA TYR A 149 -6.27 -11.27 -17.29
C TYR A 149 -7.60 -10.56 -17.02
N PRO A 150 -8.50 -10.42 -18.03
CA PRO A 150 -9.67 -9.54 -17.92
C PRO A 150 -10.78 -10.08 -17.00
N LYS A 151 -10.67 -11.34 -16.58
CA LYS A 151 -11.69 -11.97 -15.72
C LYS A 151 -11.28 -11.93 -14.25
N LYS A 152 -12.28 -11.89 -13.38
CA LYS A 152 -12.14 -12.11 -11.96
C LYS A 152 -11.76 -13.56 -11.70
N ASN A 153 -10.87 -13.80 -10.74
CA ASN A 153 -10.52 -15.14 -10.28
C ASN A 153 -10.74 -15.22 -8.76
N ASP A 154 -11.54 -16.17 -8.30
CA ASP A 154 -11.90 -16.29 -6.88
C ASP A 154 -10.73 -16.78 -6.01
N ASP A 155 -9.72 -17.43 -6.57
CA ASP A 155 -8.46 -17.74 -5.87
C ASP A 155 -7.73 -16.48 -5.37
N PHE A 156 -8.01 -15.33 -6.00
CA PHE A 156 -7.50 -14.01 -5.60
C PHE A 156 -8.49 -13.22 -4.74
N ALA A 157 -9.53 -13.83 -4.18
CA ALA A 157 -10.41 -13.19 -3.19
C ALA A 157 -9.67 -12.98 -1.85
N ARG A 158 -8.45 -12.44 -1.90
CA ARG A 158 -7.47 -12.29 -0.82
C ARG A 158 -6.84 -10.90 -0.85
N THR A 159 -6.30 -10.47 0.27
CA THR A 159 -5.52 -9.23 0.35
C THR A 159 -4.09 -9.48 -0.16
N THR A 160 -3.61 -8.63 -1.06
CA THR A 160 -2.20 -8.64 -1.48
C THR A 160 -1.37 -7.84 -0.49
N ILE A 161 -0.35 -8.46 0.09
CA ILE A 161 0.58 -7.84 1.04
C ILE A 161 1.96 -7.75 0.40
N ALA A 162 2.55 -6.57 0.45
CA ALA A 162 3.94 -6.34 0.12
C ALA A 162 4.72 -6.04 1.40
N SER A 163 5.80 -6.77 1.65
CA SER A 163 6.69 -6.55 2.78
C SER A 163 8.13 -6.37 2.30
N TYR A 164 8.91 -5.57 3.02
CA TYR A 164 10.32 -5.34 2.75
C TYR A 164 11.15 -5.73 3.97
N ASN A 165 12.12 -6.61 3.79
CA ASN A 165 12.96 -7.13 4.87
C ASN A 165 14.35 -6.47 4.97
N GLY A 166 14.53 -5.28 4.38
CA GLY A 166 15.82 -4.59 4.30
C GLY A 166 16.64 -4.96 3.05
N GLN A 167 16.30 -6.04 2.35
CA GLN A 167 17.04 -6.52 1.17
C GLN A 167 16.15 -6.67 -0.06
N LYS A 168 14.97 -7.26 0.10
CA LYS A 168 14.03 -7.54 -1.00
C LYS A 168 12.59 -7.32 -0.61
N ILE A 169 11.78 -6.98 -1.62
CA ILE A 169 10.33 -6.96 -1.52
C ILE A 169 9.81 -8.39 -1.67
N GLN A 170 8.88 -8.77 -0.81
CA GLN A 170 8.15 -10.04 -0.85
C GLN A 170 6.67 -9.76 -1.00
N ILE A 171 6.01 -10.48 -1.90
CA ILE A 171 4.57 -10.39 -2.13
C ILE A 171 3.94 -11.70 -1.67
N HIS A 172 2.87 -11.59 -0.90
CA HIS A 172 2.05 -12.74 -0.50
C HIS A 172 0.56 -12.36 -0.44
N PHE A 173 -0.28 -13.35 -0.30
CA PHE A 173 -1.73 -13.17 -0.24
C PHE A 173 -2.26 -13.68 1.10
N GLU A 174 -3.06 -12.85 1.76
CA GLU A 174 -3.70 -13.18 3.03
C GLU A 174 -5.21 -13.33 2.83
N GLU A 175 -5.80 -14.32 3.48
CA GLU A 175 -7.25 -14.47 3.53
C GLU A 175 -7.89 -13.23 4.18
N ILE A 176 -9.01 -12.80 3.64
CA ILE A 176 -9.80 -11.75 4.26
C ILE A 176 -10.43 -12.34 5.51
N PRO A 177 -10.17 -11.78 6.70
CA PRO A 177 -10.81 -12.27 7.92
C PRO A 177 -12.32 -12.36 7.75
N GLU A 178 -12.92 -13.48 8.14
CA GLU A 178 -14.37 -13.63 8.13
C GLU A 178 -14.97 -12.49 8.97
N ARG A 179 -15.87 -11.73 8.35
CA ARG A 179 -16.63 -10.72 9.09
C ARG A 179 -17.44 -11.44 10.15
N ARG A 180 -17.13 -11.25 11.41
CA ARG A 180 -18.02 -11.62 12.49
C ARG A 180 -19.33 -10.86 12.28
N GLN A 181 -20.40 -11.60 12.00
CA GLN A 181 -21.76 -11.08 11.84
C GLN A 181 -22.23 -10.45 13.16
#